data_fd00520155d8adcb95fab325f003de83
#
_entry.id   fd00520155d8adcb95fab325f003de83
#
_cell.length_a   1.000
_cell.length_b   1.000
_cell.length_c   1.000
_cell.angle_alpha   90.00
_cell.angle_beta   90.00
_cell.angle_gamma   90.00
#
_symmetry.space_group_name_H-M   'P 1'
#
loop_
_entity.id
_entity.type
_entity.pdbx_description
1 polymer ?
#
loop_
_entity_poly.entity_id
_entity_poly.type
_entity_poly.pdbx_seq_one_letter_code
_entity_poly.pdbx_strand_id
1 'polypeptide(L)'
;MGNFILSEVIYIAEVGDVPVGYICGEVNLKKAWYKENIASLTNLFVKKEYRKKGIGKYLVDYFKDDVSSRGINKIEVNVMTNNISAIEFYEEYGFNNLSKQLILDI
;
A
#
# COMPACT_ATOMS: atom_id res chain seq x y z
N MET A 1 23.53 9.59 -15.42
CA MET A 1 22.14 9.81 -14.94
C MET A 1 21.50 8.48 -14.62
N GLY A 2 21.10 8.33 -13.37
CA GLY A 2 20.49 7.08 -12.95
C GLY A 2 19.06 6.97 -13.48
N ASN A 3 18.76 5.87 -14.13
CA ASN A 3 17.40 5.55 -14.50
C ASN A 3 16.71 4.93 -13.30
N PHE A 4 15.63 5.58 -12.84
CA PHE A 4 14.76 4.97 -11.88
C PHE A 4 13.90 3.95 -12.62
N ILE A 5 14.11 2.69 -12.33
CA ILE A 5 13.19 1.66 -12.77
C ILE A 5 12.22 1.44 -11.61
N LEU A 6 11.04 2.05 -11.74
CA LEU A 6 9.93 1.78 -10.84
C LEU A 6 9.29 0.48 -11.30
N SER A 7 9.35 -0.53 -10.48
CA SER A 7 8.61 -1.77 -10.74
C SER A 7 7.27 -1.67 -10.04
N GLU A 8 6.21 -1.68 -10.81
CA GLU A 8 4.86 -1.81 -10.27
C GLU A 8 4.53 -3.27 -10.06
N VAL A 9 3.82 -3.55 -9.00
CA VAL A 9 3.26 -4.88 -8.74
C VAL A 9 1.77 -4.76 -8.50
N ILE A 10 1.02 -5.74 -9.01
CA ILE A 10 -0.43 -5.82 -8.86
C ILE A 10 -0.77 -7.25 -8.48
N TYR A 11 -1.55 -7.39 -7.41
CA TYR A 11 -2.08 -8.69 -6.99
C TYR A 11 -3.59 -8.62 -6.96
N ILE A 12 -4.22 -9.67 -7.46
CA ILE A 12 -5.68 -9.76 -7.54
C ILE A 12 -6.14 -10.89 -6.64
N ALA A 13 -7.08 -10.59 -5.76
CA ALA A 13 -7.72 -11.60 -4.92
C ALA A 13 -8.95 -12.14 -5.65
N GLU A 14 -9.10 -13.45 -5.64
CA GLU A 14 -10.24 -14.13 -6.25
C GLU A 14 -10.94 -15.01 -5.22
N VAL A 15 -12.26 -15.10 -5.34
CA VAL A 15 -13.06 -16.07 -4.61
C VAL A 15 -13.71 -16.96 -5.66
N GLY A 16 -13.37 -18.26 -5.67
CA GLY A 16 -13.62 -19.09 -6.82
C GLY A 16 -12.83 -18.53 -8.00
N ASP A 17 -13.47 -18.31 -9.12
CA ASP A 17 -12.84 -17.68 -10.29
C ASP A 17 -13.26 -16.21 -10.46
N VAL A 18 -13.78 -15.59 -9.40
CA VAL A 18 -14.31 -14.23 -9.44
C VAL A 18 -13.33 -13.28 -8.77
N PRO A 19 -12.79 -12.27 -9.49
CA PRO A 19 -11.95 -11.25 -8.86
C PRO A 19 -12.78 -10.41 -7.90
N VAL A 20 -12.30 -10.26 -6.67
CA VAL A 20 -13.04 -9.54 -5.62
C VAL A 20 -12.27 -8.35 -5.05
N GLY A 21 -10.99 -8.22 -5.38
CA GLY A 21 -10.19 -7.11 -4.91
C GLY A 21 -8.80 -7.13 -5.52
N TYR A 22 -8.05 -6.05 -5.30
CA TYR A 22 -6.67 -5.97 -5.79
C TYR A 22 -5.85 -5.04 -4.91
N ILE A 23 -4.55 -5.20 -4.98
CA ILE A 23 -3.60 -4.28 -4.39
C ILE A 23 -2.51 -3.95 -5.42
N CYS A 24 -2.18 -2.68 -5.50
CA CYS A 24 -1.12 -2.19 -6.38
C CYS A 24 -0.06 -1.49 -5.53
N GLY A 25 1.17 -1.60 -5.94
CA GLY A 25 2.25 -0.89 -5.29
C GLY A 25 3.43 -0.69 -6.20
N GLU A 26 4.32 0.18 -5.77
CA GLU A 26 5.59 0.44 -6.42
C GLU A 26 6.69 -0.06 -5.50
N VAL A 27 7.68 -0.70 -6.08
CA VAL A 27 8.79 -1.27 -5.33
C VAL A 27 10.10 -0.62 -5.76
N ASN A 28 11.15 -0.80 -4.95
CA ASN A 28 12.49 -0.27 -5.20
C ASN A 28 12.56 1.27 -5.26
N LEU A 29 11.66 1.93 -4.54
CA LEU A 29 11.71 3.39 -4.40
C LEU A 29 12.83 3.78 -3.45
N LYS A 30 13.59 4.82 -3.81
CA LYS A 30 14.52 5.48 -2.90
C LYS A 30 13.99 6.86 -2.56
N LYS A 31 13.73 7.09 -1.28
CA LYS A 31 13.34 8.40 -0.78
C LYS A 31 14.58 9.11 -0.23
N ALA A 32 14.63 10.44 -0.39
CA ALA A 32 15.79 11.22 0.02
C ALA A 32 16.10 11.10 1.52
N TRP A 33 15.09 10.85 2.34
CA TRP A 33 15.23 10.75 3.78
C TRP A 33 15.38 9.30 4.29
N TYR A 34 15.42 8.33 3.38
CA TYR A 34 15.66 6.93 3.74
C TYR A 34 16.99 6.47 3.16
N LYS A 35 17.73 5.70 3.92
CA LYS A 35 18.98 5.08 3.47
C LYS A 35 18.73 3.82 2.66
N GLU A 36 17.56 3.24 2.80
CA GLU A 36 17.19 1.96 2.21
C GLU A 36 16.01 2.12 1.27
N ASN A 37 15.78 1.13 0.44
CA ASN A 37 14.65 1.12 -0.46
C ASN A 37 13.34 1.00 0.31
N ILE A 38 12.31 1.59 -0.24
CA ILE A 38 10.97 1.60 0.35
C ILE A 38 9.98 1.20 -0.73
N ALA A 39 8.92 0.52 -0.36
CA ALA A 39 7.80 0.24 -1.24
C ALA A 39 6.65 1.19 -0.93
N SER A 40 5.85 1.51 -1.93
CA SER A 40 4.67 2.35 -1.77
C SER A 40 3.43 1.56 -2.16
N LEU A 41 2.48 1.48 -1.24
CA LEU A 41 1.16 0.93 -1.54
C LEU A 41 0.36 2.05 -2.21
N THR A 42 0.02 1.87 -3.49
CA THR A 42 -0.60 2.92 -4.29
C THR A 42 -2.10 2.78 -4.41
N ASN A 43 -2.62 1.56 -4.34
CA ASN A 43 -4.05 1.34 -4.42
C ASN A 43 -4.44 0.02 -3.77
N LEU A 44 -5.54 0.03 -3.06
CA LEU A 44 -6.13 -1.15 -2.43
C LEU A 44 -7.64 -1.07 -2.61
N PHE A 45 -8.21 -2.08 -3.21
CA PHE A 45 -9.64 -2.12 -3.46
C PHE A 45 -10.20 -3.50 -3.15
N VAL A 46 -11.36 -3.54 -2.52
CA VAL A 46 -12.13 -4.76 -2.29
C VAL A 46 -13.58 -4.43 -2.65
N LYS A 47 -14.21 -5.30 -3.45
CA LYS A 47 -15.62 -5.14 -3.80
C LYS A 47 -16.48 -5.03 -2.55
N LYS A 48 -17.49 -4.18 -2.60
CA LYS A 48 -18.32 -3.85 -1.45
C LYS A 48 -18.89 -5.10 -0.76
N GLU A 49 -19.36 -6.06 -1.54
CA GLU A 49 -19.97 -7.29 -1.02
C GLU A 49 -18.98 -8.19 -0.30
N TYR A 50 -17.70 -7.97 -0.54
CA TYR A 50 -16.62 -8.79 0.03
C TYR A 50 -15.82 -8.06 1.12
N ARG A 51 -16.25 -6.87 1.50
CA ARG A 51 -15.60 -6.09 2.57
C ARG A 51 -15.90 -6.69 3.94
N LYS A 52 -15.03 -6.35 4.92
CA LYS A 52 -15.13 -6.81 6.31
C LYS A 52 -14.99 -8.34 6.45
N LYS A 53 -14.32 -8.98 5.50
CA LYS A 53 -14.08 -10.43 5.50
C LYS A 53 -12.58 -10.75 5.53
N GLY A 54 -11.74 -9.74 5.78
CA GLY A 54 -10.29 -9.93 5.87
C GLY A 54 -9.56 -9.94 4.55
N ILE A 55 -10.22 -9.65 3.43
CA ILE A 55 -9.57 -9.67 2.11
C ILE A 55 -8.55 -8.55 1.98
N GLY A 56 -8.87 -7.34 2.47
CA GLY A 56 -7.91 -6.23 2.46
C GLY A 56 -6.66 -6.55 3.26
N LYS A 57 -6.81 -7.12 4.45
CA LYS A 57 -5.68 -7.56 5.26
C LYS A 57 -4.86 -8.63 4.55
N TYR A 58 -5.51 -9.59 3.93
CA TYR A 58 -4.85 -10.66 3.16
C TYR A 58 -4.03 -10.08 2.01
N LEU A 59 -4.57 -9.10 1.29
CA LEU A 59 -3.87 -8.44 0.19
C LEU A 59 -2.64 -7.67 0.69
N VAL A 60 -2.77 -6.95 1.79
CA VAL A 60 -1.64 -6.22 2.38
C VAL A 60 -0.58 -7.20 2.89
N ASP A 61 -0.99 -8.30 3.53
CA ASP A 61 -0.07 -9.35 3.97
C ASP A 61 0.73 -9.90 2.78
N TYR A 62 0.06 -10.17 1.67
CA TYR A 62 0.72 -10.70 0.48
C TYR A 62 1.73 -9.70 -0.09
N PHE A 63 1.33 -8.43 -0.20
CA PHE A 63 2.21 -7.37 -0.67
C PHE A 63 3.43 -7.22 0.26
N LYS A 64 3.19 -7.22 1.56
CA LYS A 64 4.26 -7.13 2.57
C LYS A 64 5.25 -8.27 2.42
N ASP A 65 4.77 -9.50 2.27
CA ASP A 65 5.63 -10.66 2.14
C ASP A 65 6.47 -10.59 0.86
N ASP A 66 5.87 -10.14 -0.25
CA ASP A 66 6.59 -10.01 -1.50
C ASP A 66 7.69 -8.95 -1.40
N VAL A 67 7.39 -7.75 -0.91
CA VAL A 67 8.41 -6.70 -0.82
C VAL A 67 9.48 -7.07 0.20
N SER A 68 9.12 -7.75 1.28
CA SER A 68 10.09 -8.24 2.24
C SER A 68 11.05 -9.24 1.62
N SER A 69 10.55 -10.12 0.74
CA SER A 69 11.40 -11.08 0.03
C SER A 69 12.40 -10.42 -0.91
N ARG A 70 12.15 -9.17 -1.28
CA ARG A 70 13.04 -8.37 -2.12
C ARG A 70 14.03 -7.53 -1.30
N GLY A 71 14.06 -7.71 0.01
CA GLY A 71 14.94 -6.94 0.89
C GLY A 71 14.40 -5.57 1.26
N ILE A 72 13.15 -5.28 0.98
CA ILE A 72 12.50 -4.01 1.33
C ILE A 72 11.87 -4.18 2.70
N ASN A 73 12.15 -3.27 3.62
CA ASN A 73 11.68 -3.38 5.00
C ASN A 73 10.73 -2.26 5.43
N LYS A 74 10.34 -1.39 4.50
CA LYS A 74 9.39 -0.32 4.78
C LYS A 74 8.37 -0.21 3.67
N ILE A 75 7.12 0.01 4.06
CA ILE A 75 6.01 0.26 3.14
C ILE A 75 5.38 1.57 3.56
N GLU A 76 5.23 2.51 2.63
CA GLU A 76 4.48 3.73 2.86
C GLU A 76 3.12 3.66 2.18
N VAL A 77 2.16 4.39 2.71
CA VAL A 77 0.87 4.62 2.09
C VAL A 77 0.46 6.07 2.36
N ASN A 78 -0.09 6.73 1.35
CA ASN A 78 -0.64 8.07 1.50
C ASN A 78 -2.15 7.97 1.54
N VAL A 79 -2.76 8.58 2.55
CA VAL A 79 -4.21 8.53 2.76
C VAL A 79 -4.71 9.94 3.01
N MET A 80 -5.79 10.32 2.32
CA MET A 80 -6.42 11.60 2.56
C MET A 80 -7.04 11.63 3.95
N THR A 81 -6.92 12.77 4.64
CA THR A 81 -7.37 12.90 6.03
C THR A 81 -8.88 12.71 6.22
N ASN A 82 -9.66 12.90 5.15
CA ASN A 82 -11.10 12.68 5.19
C ASN A 82 -11.50 11.23 4.90
N ASN A 83 -10.55 10.38 4.54
CA ASN A 83 -10.82 8.96 4.31
C ASN A 83 -10.62 8.18 5.61
N ILE A 84 -11.57 8.35 6.52
CA ILE A 84 -11.45 7.83 7.88
C ILE A 84 -11.39 6.30 7.91
N SER A 85 -12.18 5.64 7.08
CA SER A 85 -12.20 4.18 7.07
C SER A 85 -10.87 3.58 6.60
N ALA A 86 -10.22 4.22 5.63
CA ALA A 86 -8.90 3.78 5.18
C ALA A 86 -7.84 4.02 6.26
N ILE A 87 -7.88 5.18 6.92
CA ILE A 87 -6.96 5.49 8.01
C ILE A 87 -7.09 4.46 9.12
N GLU A 88 -8.31 4.16 9.54
CA GLU A 88 -8.56 3.15 10.57
C GLU A 88 -8.02 1.78 10.16
N PHE A 89 -8.25 1.39 8.90
CA PHE A 89 -7.75 0.12 8.39
C PHE A 89 -6.22 0.04 8.48
N TYR A 90 -5.53 1.09 8.01
CA TYR A 90 -4.07 1.06 8.01
C TYR A 90 -3.49 1.16 9.42
N GLU A 91 -4.11 1.95 10.30
CA GLU A 91 -3.67 2.03 11.69
C GLU A 91 -3.87 0.71 12.43
N GLU A 92 -4.99 0.05 12.23
CA GLU A 92 -5.23 -1.29 12.80
C GLU A 92 -4.24 -2.31 12.26
N TYR A 93 -3.87 -2.19 10.99
CA TYR A 93 -2.86 -3.06 10.42
C TYR A 93 -1.49 -2.90 11.07
N GLY A 94 -1.16 -1.70 11.51
CA GLY A 94 0.13 -1.39 12.13
C GLY A 94 0.89 -0.25 11.50
N PHE A 95 0.30 0.45 10.55
CA PHE A 95 0.94 1.65 9.97
C PHE A 95 0.91 2.79 10.97
N ASN A 96 2.02 3.52 11.04
CA ASN A 96 2.18 4.66 11.93
C ASN A 96 2.28 5.94 11.12
N ASN A 97 1.88 7.05 11.72
CA ASN A 97 2.03 8.35 11.08
C ASN A 97 3.51 8.67 10.89
N LEU A 98 3.88 9.03 9.66
CA LEU A 98 5.24 9.39 9.32
C LEU A 98 5.40 10.89 9.09
N SER A 99 4.47 11.47 8.35
CA SER A 99 4.58 12.86 7.93
C SER A 99 3.19 13.49 7.85
N LYS A 100 3.19 14.81 7.72
CA LYS A 100 1.96 15.57 7.56
C LYS A 100 2.12 16.53 6.39
N GLN A 101 1.20 16.48 5.46
CA GLN A 101 1.17 17.40 4.34
C GLN A 101 0.12 18.49 4.61
N LEU A 102 0.51 19.73 4.48
CA LEU A 102 -0.37 20.87 4.68
C LEU A 102 -0.50 21.61 3.36
N ILE A 103 -1.69 22.17 3.13
CA ILE A 103 -1.98 22.93 1.92
C ILE A 103 -2.68 24.24 2.30
N LEU A 104 -2.34 25.31 1.59
CA LEU A 104 -2.97 26.61 1.73
C LEU A 104 -3.57 26.98 0.40
N ASP A 105 -4.85 27.25 0.38
CA ASP A 105 -5.51 27.82 -0.81
C ASP A 105 -5.30 29.33 -0.84
N ILE A 106 -4.85 29.83 -1.96
CA ILE A 106 -4.56 31.28 -2.13
C ILE A 106 -5.48 31.91 -3.16
#